data_6e4f120a6d3d6a5a86dd7e83bc7760f2
#
_entry.id   6e4f120a6d3d6a5a86dd7e83bc7760f2
#
_cell.length_a   1.000
_cell.length_b   1.000
_cell.length_c   1.000
_cell.angle_alpha   90.00
_cell.angle_beta   90.00
_cell.angle_gamma   90.00
#
_symmetry.space_group_name_H-M   'P 1'
#
loop_
_entity.id
_entity.type
_entity.pdbx_description
1 polymer ?
#
loop_
_entity_poly.entity_id
_entity_poly.type
_entity_poly.pdbx_seq_one_letter_code
_entity_poly.pdbx_strand_id
1 'polypeptide(L)'
;MSLSPEDLARHKRHIMLKEIGGPGVQKLRAASVSLVGAGALGGPCAMYLAAAGIGRIELWDDDVVERSNLQRQVQFGEGDLGRFKVEILAARLSADHPGTHVTSRRKRWEASDALAGGILVDASDNFPTRYALNETAHRSARPMVHGAAAGWSGQASVFASGCR
;
A
#
# COMPACT_ATOMS: atom_id res chain seq x y z
N MET A 1 -19.09 1.43 13.66
CA MET A 1 -18.80 0.05 14.15
C MET A 1 -17.97 0.14 15.42
N SER A 2 -18.29 -0.65 16.45
CA SER A 2 -17.44 -0.76 17.65
C SER A 2 -16.18 -1.56 17.33
N LEU A 3 -15.07 -1.24 17.98
CA LEU A 3 -13.84 -2.02 17.91
C LEU A 3 -14.03 -3.34 18.68
N SER A 4 -13.57 -4.46 18.13
CA SER A 4 -13.58 -5.73 18.82
C SER A 4 -12.54 -5.78 19.95
N PRO A 5 -12.61 -6.72 20.92
CA PRO A 5 -11.56 -6.90 21.91
C PRO A 5 -10.18 -7.15 21.30
N GLU A 6 -10.12 -7.88 20.19
CA GLU A 6 -8.87 -8.13 19.44
C GLU A 6 -8.33 -6.86 18.81
N ASP A 7 -9.20 -5.99 18.26
CA ASP A 7 -8.80 -4.68 17.73
C ASP A 7 -8.25 -3.79 18.84
N LEU A 8 -8.90 -3.78 19.99
CA LEU A 8 -8.45 -3.00 21.14
C LEU A 8 -7.06 -3.47 21.61
N ALA A 9 -6.82 -4.77 21.64
CA ALA A 9 -5.52 -5.34 21.99
C ALA A 9 -4.45 -4.99 20.94
N ARG A 10 -4.75 -5.21 19.64
CA ARG A 10 -3.82 -4.97 18.52
C ARG A 10 -3.45 -3.50 18.40
N HIS A 11 -4.42 -2.60 18.51
CA HIS A 11 -4.24 -1.15 18.30
C HIS A 11 -4.09 -0.36 19.59
N LYS A 12 -3.81 -1.01 20.72
CA LYS A 12 -3.70 -0.36 22.05
C LYS A 12 -2.78 0.87 22.00
N ARG A 13 -1.62 0.79 21.33
CA ARG A 13 -0.67 1.90 21.24
C ARG A 13 -1.21 3.07 20.42
N HIS A 14 -1.93 2.79 19.33
CA HIS A 14 -2.61 3.84 18.55
C HIS A 14 -3.72 4.52 19.36
N ILE A 15 -4.50 3.74 20.11
CA ILE A 15 -5.62 4.24 20.91
C ILE A 15 -5.13 5.17 22.02
N MET A 16 -3.93 4.93 22.56
CA MET A 16 -3.32 5.77 23.59
C MET A 16 -2.78 7.12 23.06
N LEU A 17 -2.60 7.26 21.75
CA LEU A 17 -2.19 8.52 21.15
C LEU A 17 -3.40 9.44 21.02
N LYS A 18 -3.31 10.65 21.62
CA LYS A 18 -4.40 11.63 21.63
C LYS A 18 -4.90 11.99 20.24
N GLU A 19 -4.00 12.03 19.27
CA GLU A 19 -4.26 12.40 17.87
C GLU A 19 -4.95 11.29 17.08
N ILE A 20 -4.88 10.03 17.52
CA ILE A 20 -5.50 8.87 16.88
C ILE A 20 -6.73 8.43 17.67
N GLY A 21 -6.53 7.94 18.87
CA GLY A 21 -7.59 7.40 19.71
C GLY A 21 -8.38 6.26 19.07
N GLY A 22 -9.48 5.88 19.71
CA GLY A 22 -10.42 4.91 19.12
C GLY A 22 -11.06 5.38 17.81
N PRO A 23 -11.49 6.64 17.70
CA PRO A 23 -12.03 7.18 16.44
C PRO A 23 -11.04 7.14 15.27
N GLY A 24 -9.74 7.39 15.51
CA GLY A 24 -8.70 7.28 14.49
C GLY A 24 -8.52 5.85 14.01
N VAL A 25 -8.51 4.87 14.90
CA VAL A 25 -8.45 3.44 14.51
C VAL A 25 -9.65 3.04 13.67
N GLN A 26 -10.86 3.54 13.99
CA GLN A 26 -12.04 3.30 13.17
C GLN A 26 -11.92 3.91 11.77
N LYS A 27 -11.33 5.11 11.65
CA LYS A 27 -11.05 5.75 10.34
C LYS A 27 -10.06 4.92 9.53
N LEU A 28 -8.98 4.43 10.15
CA LEU A 28 -8.01 3.55 9.47
C LEU A 28 -8.68 2.27 8.94
N ARG A 29 -9.54 1.64 9.74
CA ARG A 29 -10.31 0.46 9.31
C ARG A 29 -11.31 0.74 8.19
N ALA A 30 -11.87 1.91 8.13
CA ALA A 30 -12.76 2.33 7.05
C ALA A 30 -12.00 2.72 5.77
N ALA A 31 -10.72 3.04 5.88
CA ALA A 31 -9.90 3.51 4.77
C ALA A 31 -9.58 2.39 3.77
N SER A 32 -9.36 2.80 2.53
CA SER A 32 -8.94 1.94 1.43
C SER A 32 -7.79 2.58 0.66
N VAL A 33 -6.82 1.74 0.27
CA VAL A 33 -5.61 2.16 -0.45
C VAL A 33 -5.45 1.31 -1.69
N SER A 34 -5.20 1.94 -2.85
CA SER A 34 -4.66 1.26 -4.04
C SER A 34 -3.18 1.60 -4.16
N LEU A 35 -2.34 0.57 -4.13
CA LEU A 35 -0.89 0.67 -4.17
C LEU A 35 -0.38 0.07 -5.47
N VAL A 36 0.32 0.88 -6.26
CA VAL A 36 0.92 0.49 -7.54
C VAL A 36 2.42 0.35 -7.38
N GLY A 37 2.92 -0.86 -7.60
CA GLY A 37 4.30 -1.28 -7.38
C GLY A 37 4.47 -2.02 -6.04
N ALA A 38 4.79 -3.32 -6.08
CA ALA A 38 5.02 -4.16 -4.89
C ALA A 38 6.52 -4.43 -4.63
N GLY A 39 7.38 -3.55 -5.11
CA GLY A 39 8.83 -3.63 -4.99
C GLY A 39 9.39 -3.17 -3.65
N ALA A 40 10.59 -2.60 -3.66
CA ALA A 40 11.35 -2.20 -2.46
C ALA A 40 10.67 -1.10 -1.62
N LEU A 41 9.85 -0.26 -2.24
CA LEU A 41 9.10 0.79 -1.53
C LEU A 41 7.67 0.34 -1.22
N GLY A 42 6.96 -0.20 -2.23
CA GLY A 42 5.56 -0.57 -2.09
C GLY A 42 5.35 -1.75 -1.13
N GLY A 43 6.22 -2.76 -1.14
CA GLY A 43 6.12 -3.89 -0.23
C GLY A 43 6.13 -3.48 1.24
N PRO A 44 7.19 -2.84 1.73
CA PRO A 44 7.22 -2.31 3.10
C PRO A 44 6.08 -1.34 3.41
N CYS A 45 5.71 -0.45 2.47
CA CYS A 45 4.58 0.45 2.65
C CYS A 45 3.28 -0.33 2.90
N ALA A 46 2.98 -1.36 2.09
CA ALA A 46 1.80 -2.20 2.28
C ALA A 46 1.81 -2.92 3.63
N MET A 47 2.98 -3.41 4.08
CA MET A 47 3.13 -4.05 5.39
C MET A 47 2.80 -3.08 6.54
N TYR A 48 3.33 -1.86 6.50
CA TYR A 48 3.04 -0.85 7.52
C TYR A 48 1.59 -0.38 7.49
N LEU A 49 0.99 -0.22 6.31
CA LEU A 49 -0.42 0.14 6.18
C LEU A 49 -1.35 -0.95 6.76
N ALA A 50 -1.06 -2.23 6.49
CA ALA A 50 -1.80 -3.34 7.05
C ALA A 50 -1.61 -3.42 8.59
N ALA A 51 -0.38 -3.26 9.08
CA ALA A 51 -0.09 -3.23 10.51
C ALA A 51 -0.77 -2.06 11.23
N ALA A 52 -0.88 -0.90 10.56
CA ALA A 52 -1.62 0.26 11.06
C ALA A 52 -3.14 0.04 11.12
N GLY A 53 -3.66 -0.98 10.44
CA GLY A 53 -5.08 -1.33 10.47
C GLY A 53 -5.90 -0.72 9.33
N ILE A 54 -5.28 -0.42 8.17
CA ILE A 54 -6.03 -0.05 6.97
C ILE A 54 -6.96 -1.20 6.58
N GLY A 55 -8.24 -0.90 6.42
CA GLY A 55 -9.25 -1.95 6.20
C GLY A 55 -9.20 -2.62 4.84
N ARG A 56 -8.78 -1.91 3.78
CA ARG A 56 -8.64 -2.48 2.43
C ARG A 56 -7.38 -2.02 1.74
N ILE A 57 -6.63 -2.97 1.16
CA ILE A 57 -5.44 -2.70 0.36
C ILE A 57 -5.57 -3.44 -0.96
N GLU A 58 -5.47 -2.72 -2.07
CA GLU A 58 -5.40 -3.27 -3.41
C GLU A 58 -3.96 -3.12 -3.93
N LEU A 59 -3.33 -4.22 -4.33
CA LEU A 59 -1.96 -4.28 -4.80
C LEU A 59 -1.90 -4.50 -6.30
N TRP A 60 -1.11 -3.69 -7.02
CA TRP A 60 -0.90 -3.81 -8.47
C TRP A 60 0.59 -3.96 -8.76
N ASP A 61 0.97 -5.05 -9.41
CA ASP A 61 2.32 -5.31 -9.90
C ASP A 61 2.28 -6.52 -10.83
N ASP A 62 3.02 -6.49 -11.92
CA ASP A 62 3.11 -7.58 -12.91
C ASP A 62 4.37 -8.44 -12.75
N ASP A 63 5.28 -8.05 -11.87
CA ASP A 63 6.56 -8.71 -11.68
C ASP A 63 6.48 -10.01 -10.87
N VAL A 64 7.45 -10.87 -11.12
CA VAL A 64 7.79 -12.02 -10.27
C VAL A 64 8.97 -11.69 -9.36
N VAL A 65 9.13 -12.47 -8.31
CA VAL A 65 10.29 -12.36 -7.42
C VAL A 65 11.52 -12.92 -8.11
N GLU A 66 12.56 -12.12 -8.18
CA GLU A 66 13.88 -12.49 -8.68
C GLU A 66 14.93 -12.45 -7.57
N ARG A 67 15.97 -13.27 -7.71
CA ARG A 67 17.08 -13.28 -6.74
C ARG A 67 17.75 -11.91 -6.58
N SER A 68 17.88 -11.15 -7.66
CA SER A 68 18.40 -9.78 -7.69
C SER A 68 17.56 -8.78 -6.88
N ASN A 69 16.32 -9.14 -6.52
CA ASN A 69 15.43 -8.31 -5.72
C ASN A 69 15.66 -8.48 -4.21
N LEU A 70 16.10 -9.65 -3.75
CA LEU A 70 16.08 -10.05 -2.34
C LEU A 70 16.94 -9.17 -1.43
N GLN A 71 17.97 -8.53 -1.99
CA GLN A 71 18.86 -7.64 -1.22
C GLN A 71 18.16 -6.32 -0.76
N ARG A 72 16.98 -5.97 -1.31
CA ARG A 72 16.24 -4.75 -0.94
C ARG A 72 14.73 -4.96 -0.78
N GLN A 73 14.18 -6.05 -1.28
CA GLN A 73 12.76 -6.37 -1.17
C GLN A 73 12.56 -7.39 -0.05
N VAL A 74 12.72 -6.92 1.20
CA VAL A 74 12.75 -7.74 2.42
C VAL A 74 11.48 -8.54 2.70
N GLN A 75 10.39 -8.19 2.02
CA GLN A 75 9.12 -8.92 2.08
C GLN A 75 9.15 -10.25 1.32
N PHE A 76 10.22 -10.56 0.58
CA PHE A 76 10.36 -11.82 -0.18
C PHE A 76 11.59 -12.59 0.28
N GLY A 77 11.60 -13.90 0.03
CA GLY A 77 12.70 -14.81 0.33
C GLY A 77 12.99 -15.80 -0.79
N GLU A 78 14.01 -16.62 -0.62
CA GLU A 78 14.43 -17.62 -1.63
C GLU A 78 13.30 -18.57 -2.05
N GLY A 79 12.39 -18.92 -1.14
CA GLY A 79 11.23 -19.77 -1.44
C GLY A 79 10.14 -19.12 -2.31
N ASP A 80 10.28 -17.82 -2.58
CA ASP A 80 9.31 -17.05 -3.36
C ASP A 80 9.74 -16.84 -4.82
N LEU A 81 10.95 -17.27 -5.19
CA LEU A 81 11.52 -17.06 -6.53
C LEU A 81 10.56 -17.56 -7.64
N GLY A 82 10.38 -16.73 -8.66
CA GLY A 82 9.53 -17.01 -9.82
C GLY A 82 8.02 -16.85 -9.56
N ARG A 83 7.60 -16.58 -8.34
CA ARG A 83 6.19 -16.33 -8.01
C ARG A 83 5.85 -14.85 -8.13
N PHE A 84 4.60 -14.52 -8.42
CA PHE A 84 4.15 -13.12 -8.53
C PHE A 84 4.25 -12.38 -7.19
N LYS A 85 4.89 -11.20 -7.21
CA LYS A 85 5.11 -10.35 -6.01
C LYS A 85 3.82 -10.03 -5.28
N VAL A 86 2.78 -9.60 -6.00
CA VAL A 86 1.49 -9.22 -5.40
C VAL A 86 0.76 -10.37 -4.74
N GLU A 87 0.90 -11.60 -5.24
CA GLU A 87 0.24 -12.77 -4.64
C GLU A 87 0.89 -13.16 -3.31
N ILE A 88 2.22 -13.19 -3.29
CA ILE A 88 2.97 -13.49 -2.06
C ILE A 88 2.68 -12.43 -1.00
N LEU A 89 2.78 -11.16 -1.39
CA LEU A 89 2.55 -10.05 -0.47
C LEU A 89 1.11 -10.09 0.06
N ALA A 90 0.11 -10.28 -0.81
CA ALA A 90 -1.28 -10.37 -0.39
C ALA A 90 -1.53 -11.54 0.57
N ALA A 91 -0.97 -12.72 0.30
CA ALA A 91 -1.10 -13.87 1.16
C ALA A 91 -0.49 -13.62 2.55
N ARG A 92 0.71 -13.03 2.62
CA ARG A 92 1.36 -12.67 3.90
C ARG A 92 0.56 -11.64 4.67
N LEU A 93 0.15 -10.55 4.01
CA LEU A 93 -0.62 -9.50 4.68
C LEU A 93 -1.95 -10.03 5.23
N SER A 94 -2.64 -10.91 4.48
CA SER A 94 -3.89 -11.52 4.92
C SER A 94 -3.70 -12.46 6.11
N ALA A 95 -2.58 -13.20 6.15
CA ALA A 95 -2.26 -14.09 7.27
C ALA A 95 -1.90 -13.29 8.53
N ASP A 96 -1.06 -12.26 8.40
CA ASP A 96 -0.55 -11.50 9.54
C ASP A 96 -1.55 -10.45 10.07
N HIS A 97 -2.43 -9.96 9.19
CA HIS A 97 -3.37 -8.86 9.45
C HIS A 97 -4.79 -9.22 9.00
N PRO A 98 -5.49 -10.17 9.67
CA PRO A 98 -6.81 -10.67 9.26
C PRO A 98 -7.90 -9.58 9.24
N GLY A 99 -7.67 -8.44 9.89
CA GLY A 99 -8.56 -7.27 9.82
C GLY A 99 -8.42 -6.42 8.55
N THR A 100 -7.42 -6.71 7.69
CA THR A 100 -7.18 -6.01 6.43
C THR A 100 -7.59 -6.89 5.25
N HIS A 101 -8.55 -6.43 4.44
CA HIS A 101 -8.91 -7.11 3.21
C HIS A 101 -7.91 -6.74 2.11
N VAL A 102 -7.12 -7.72 1.64
CA VAL A 102 -6.09 -7.51 0.61
C VAL A 102 -6.52 -8.15 -0.69
N THR A 103 -6.44 -7.38 -1.78
CA THR A 103 -6.64 -7.89 -3.15
C THR A 103 -5.37 -7.68 -3.96
N SER A 104 -5.06 -8.63 -4.85
CA SER A 104 -3.89 -8.57 -5.73
C SER A 104 -4.29 -8.56 -7.20
N ARG A 105 -3.59 -7.75 -8.00
CA ARG A 105 -3.74 -7.64 -9.45
C ARG A 105 -2.39 -7.95 -10.10
N ARG A 106 -2.28 -9.11 -10.73
CA ARG A 106 -1.09 -9.53 -11.50
C ARG A 106 -1.06 -8.84 -12.85
N LYS A 107 -1.01 -7.53 -12.82
CA LYS A 107 -1.05 -6.69 -14.00
C LYS A 107 -0.34 -5.39 -13.72
N ARG A 108 0.41 -4.89 -14.69
CA ARG A 108 0.84 -3.50 -14.72
C ARG A 108 -0.39 -2.61 -14.78
N TRP A 109 -0.49 -1.68 -13.86
CA TRP A 109 -1.59 -0.75 -13.85
C TRP A 109 -1.49 0.22 -15.03
N GLU A 110 -2.61 0.46 -15.69
CA GLU A 110 -2.79 1.39 -16.80
C GLU A 110 -3.93 2.36 -16.51
N ALA A 111 -3.94 3.53 -17.16
CA ALA A 111 -4.93 4.58 -16.91
C ALA A 111 -6.40 4.16 -17.20
N SER A 112 -6.60 3.07 -17.96
CA SER A 112 -7.90 2.46 -18.22
C SER A 112 -8.40 1.57 -17.07
N ASP A 113 -7.52 1.19 -16.14
CA ASP A 113 -7.87 0.32 -15.02
C ASP A 113 -8.48 1.14 -13.88
N ALA A 114 -9.57 0.62 -13.32
CA ALA A 114 -10.20 1.23 -12.15
C ALA A 114 -9.42 0.88 -10.88
N LEU A 115 -9.12 1.89 -10.06
CA LEU A 115 -8.53 1.76 -8.73
C LEU A 115 -9.63 1.85 -7.67
N ALA A 116 -9.69 0.87 -6.76
CA ALA A 116 -10.73 0.79 -5.73
C ALA A 116 -10.41 1.62 -4.47
N GLY A 117 -9.14 1.99 -4.26
CA GLY A 117 -8.69 2.73 -3.07
C GLY A 117 -9.14 4.18 -3.05
N GLY A 118 -9.49 4.67 -1.86
CA GLY A 118 -9.75 6.09 -1.61
C GLY A 118 -8.47 6.94 -1.59
N ILE A 119 -7.33 6.30 -1.30
CA ILE A 119 -5.99 6.91 -1.36
C ILE A 119 -5.16 6.11 -2.37
N LEU A 120 -4.43 6.80 -3.23
CA LEU A 120 -3.53 6.18 -4.19
C LEU A 120 -2.09 6.25 -3.67
N VAL A 121 -1.35 5.15 -3.81
CA VAL A 121 0.08 5.10 -3.50
C VAL A 121 0.84 4.70 -4.75
N ASP A 122 1.71 5.59 -5.19
CA ASP A 122 2.65 5.35 -6.28
C ASP A 122 4.00 4.93 -5.72
N ALA A 123 4.32 3.66 -5.88
CA ALA A 123 5.63 3.06 -5.61
C ALA A 123 6.22 2.43 -6.89
N SER A 124 5.75 2.88 -8.06
CA SER A 124 6.24 2.42 -9.35
C SER A 124 7.65 2.95 -9.64
N ASP A 125 8.37 2.26 -10.51
CA ASP A 125 9.73 2.59 -10.89
C ASP A 125 9.86 3.27 -12.27
N ASN A 126 8.72 3.64 -12.88
CA ASN A 126 8.71 4.20 -14.22
C ASN A 126 7.84 5.47 -14.34
N PHE A 127 8.30 6.43 -15.12
CA PHE A 127 7.63 7.71 -15.31
C PHE A 127 6.24 7.62 -15.96
N PRO A 128 6.00 6.79 -16.99
CA PRO A 128 4.66 6.69 -17.59
C PRO A 128 3.58 6.34 -16.56
N THR A 129 3.82 5.36 -15.71
CA THR A 129 2.88 4.97 -14.63
C THR A 129 2.69 6.11 -13.62
N ARG A 130 3.76 6.80 -13.22
CA ARG A 130 3.68 7.94 -12.28
C ARG A 130 2.79 9.06 -12.80
N TYR A 131 3.01 9.48 -14.05
CA TYR A 131 2.20 10.55 -14.65
C TYR A 131 0.75 10.14 -14.82
N ALA A 132 0.48 8.91 -15.26
CA ALA A 132 -0.87 8.40 -15.41
C ALA A 132 -1.60 8.29 -14.08
N LEU A 133 -0.92 7.85 -13.00
CA LEU A 133 -1.47 7.81 -11.65
C LEU A 133 -1.79 9.21 -11.13
N ASN A 134 -0.87 10.17 -11.32
CA ASN A 134 -1.09 11.55 -10.90
C ASN A 134 -2.29 12.17 -11.61
N GLU A 135 -2.43 11.96 -12.91
CA GLU A 135 -3.58 12.42 -13.68
C GLU A 135 -4.87 11.78 -13.19
N THR A 136 -4.85 10.46 -12.91
CA THR A 136 -6.00 9.73 -12.37
C THR A 136 -6.38 10.22 -10.98
N ALA A 137 -5.41 10.48 -10.10
CA ALA A 137 -5.63 11.06 -8.79
C ALA A 137 -6.30 12.44 -8.90
N HIS A 138 -5.76 13.30 -9.78
CA HIS A 138 -6.29 14.63 -10.01
C HIS A 138 -7.74 14.59 -10.54
N ARG A 139 -8.01 13.81 -11.59
CA ARG A 139 -9.36 13.69 -12.20
C ARG A 139 -10.40 13.12 -11.23
N SER A 140 -9.98 12.20 -10.36
CA SER A 140 -10.88 11.56 -9.37
C SER A 140 -10.92 12.27 -8.03
N ALA A 141 -10.23 13.41 -7.88
CA ALA A 141 -10.09 14.18 -6.64
C ALA A 141 -9.64 13.33 -5.45
N ARG A 142 -8.83 12.27 -5.69
CA ARG A 142 -8.27 11.40 -4.65
C ARG A 142 -6.86 11.85 -4.27
N PRO A 143 -6.50 11.80 -2.98
CA PRO A 143 -5.13 12.03 -2.57
C PRO A 143 -4.21 10.92 -3.11
N MET A 144 -3.01 11.31 -3.53
CA MET A 144 -1.95 10.40 -3.95
C MET A 144 -0.68 10.65 -3.14
N VAL A 145 -0.08 9.58 -2.67
CA VAL A 145 1.25 9.59 -2.05
C VAL A 145 2.23 8.96 -3.04
N HIS A 146 3.27 9.70 -3.39
CA HIS A 146 4.34 9.25 -4.27
C HIS A 146 5.61 8.97 -3.47
N GLY A 147 6.27 7.85 -3.76
CA GLY A 147 7.59 7.51 -3.25
C GLY A 147 8.55 7.11 -4.36
N ALA A 148 9.77 7.60 -4.32
CA ALA A 148 10.84 7.22 -5.23
C ALA A 148 12.19 7.17 -4.51
N ALA A 149 13.07 6.27 -4.96
CA ALA A 149 14.45 6.20 -4.51
C ALA A 149 15.39 6.00 -5.71
N ALA A 150 16.51 6.72 -5.72
CA ALA A 150 17.54 6.60 -6.74
C ALA A 150 18.91 6.86 -6.10
N GLY A 151 19.82 5.88 -6.22
CA GLY A 151 21.12 5.93 -5.56
C GLY A 151 20.97 6.08 -4.04
N TRP A 152 21.50 7.18 -3.49
CA TRP A 152 21.44 7.50 -2.06
C TRP A 152 20.39 8.57 -1.71
N SER A 153 19.52 8.89 -2.66
CA SER A 153 18.47 9.89 -2.49
C SER A 153 17.09 9.25 -2.53
N GLY A 154 16.18 9.78 -1.71
CA GLY A 154 14.78 9.38 -1.70
C GLY A 154 13.88 10.62 -1.76
N GLN A 155 12.70 10.44 -2.33
CA GLN A 155 11.65 11.44 -2.37
C GLN A 155 10.34 10.84 -1.89
N ALA A 156 9.61 11.62 -1.09
CA ALA A 156 8.21 11.33 -0.76
C ALA A 156 7.41 12.62 -0.93
N SER A 157 6.26 12.53 -1.59
CA SER A 157 5.39 13.68 -1.83
C SER A 157 3.92 13.29 -1.70
N VAL A 158 3.10 14.23 -1.25
CA VAL A 158 1.65 14.06 -1.16
C VAL A 158 1.00 15.04 -2.14
N PHE A 159 0.15 14.52 -3.00
CA PHE A 159 -0.68 15.30 -3.94
C PHE A 159 -2.14 15.15 -3.49
N ALA A 160 -2.76 16.25 -3.08
CA ALA A 160 -4.16 16.27 -2.71
C ALA A 160 -4.88 17.41 -3.46
N SER A 161 -6.12 17.17 -3.86
CA SER A 161 -6.94 18.20 -4.48
C SER A 161 -7.13 19.35 -3.47
N GLY A 162 -6.74 20.57 -3.87
CA GLY A 162 -6.80 21.77 -3.03
C GLY A 162 -5.50 22.17 -2.33
N CYS A 163 -4.44 21.37 -2.37
CA CYS A 163 -3.09 21.80 -2.01
C CYS A 163 -2.46 22.51 -3.23
N ARG A 164 -2.29 23.84 -3.13
CA ARG A 164 -1.49 24.64 -4.06
C ARG A 164 -0.08 24.77 -3.51
#